data_b7c649599e6c740afd07d1cfb87b772e
#
_entry.id   b7c649599e6c740afd07d1cfb87b772e
#
_cell.length_a   1.000
_cell.length_b   1.000
_cell.length_c   1.000
_cell.angle_alpha   90.00
_cell.angle_beta   90.00
_cell.angle_gamma   90.00
#
_symmetry.space_group_name_H-M   'P 1'
#
loop_
_entity.id
_entity.type
_entity.pdbx_description
1 polymer ?
#
loop_
_entity_poly.entity_id
_entity_poly.type
_entity_poly.pdbx_seq_one_letter_code
_entity_poly.pdbx_strand_id
1 'polypeptide(L)'
;MSQFITLNTIIGNGKSYEVPIYQRDYSWGKDDWEDLWNDIAEIPTDKIHYLGYLVLQPIKDGEQSFWIIDGQQRLTTLSILTIAVTALLNKWTEEDIDSKDNKIRAEKITERYLGNYSLSKLNLDPKLKLNRNNDDYYKSWLLKLRQPTALAKLKPSQRLLQKAFNYFFDELDNKFKDNKSGADLADFLEKIIGNGIVFTQIIVDNDLDAFKVFETLNARGVKLSTADLLKNYLFKLTHQLGEIDLDEAERRWQNITNTIQSNDLTTFIRHYWNSKYKLERQPTLFKAIKREINSAEKAFQFLNDLEDISIYYTAFNNPNDELWDKDEKASLKLLNLLNVSTCFSLMLSSLKNLSRAEYKIILKELSIITFRYNLSDLNPNEAERIFSKVANDISNKNIKNAKDSIIALKSIYVIDDNFEQIFSTISINTRRKKDLAKYILVKIENQIANKDYQPEEAVSTIEHILPENPGGIWDESFPVEIQEDYIYRLGNYSLLESNINNKLGNNMPFSEKLEKYKKSSYKLSNEYCNYEKFTPKEISLRQEKIAKIAKGIWRSTFLQSLA
;
A
#
# COMPACT_ATOMS: atom_id res chain seq x y z
N MET A 1 -7.43 -27.62 17.31
CA MET A 1 -6.05 -28.12 17.47
C MET A 1 -5.34 -28.04 16.13
N SER A 2 -4.20 -27.40 16.05
CA SER A 2 -3.37 -27.40 14.84
C SER A 2 -2.66 -28.76 14.75
N GLN A 3 -2.88 -29.51 13.69
CA GLN A 3 -2.26 -30.79 13.46
C GLN A 3 -1.35 -30.70 12.25
N PHE A 4 -0.10 -31.18 12.36
CA PHE A 4 0.76 -31.34 11.20
C PHE A 4 0.20 -32.44 10.32
N ILE A 5 -0.01 -32.17 9.05
CA ILE A 5 -0.49 -33.15 8.08
C ILE A 5 0.43 -33.17 6.87
N THR A 6 0.66 -34.36 6.32
CA THR A 6 1.47 -34.55 5.12
C THR A 6 0.67 -34.26 3.86
N LEU A 7 1.37 -33.96 2.75
CA LEU A 7 0.72 -33.80 1.45
C LEU A 7 -0.09 -35.04 1.06
N ASN A 8 0.43 -36.25 1.35
CA ASN A 8 -0.31 -37.48 1.17
C ASN A 8 -1.64 -37.52 1.92
N THR A 9 -1.66 -37.03 3.16
CA THR A 9 -2.89 -36.93 3.95
C THR A 9 -3.86 -35.88 3.38
N ILE A 10 -3.37 -34.81 2.81
CA ILE A 10 -4.21 -33.78 2.17
C ILE A 10 -4.83 -34.34 0.89
N ILE A 11 -4.04 -34.82 -0.04
CA ILE A 11 -4.49 -35.19 -1.40
C ILE A 11 -4.94 -36.64 -1.48
N GLY A 12 -4.35 -37.55 -0.67
CA GLY A 12 -4.60 -38.99 -0.73
C GLY A 12 -5.88 -39.49 -0.05
N ASN A 13 -6.68 -38.59 0.53
CA ASN A 13 -7.80 -38.92 1.43
C ASN A 13 -9.21 -38.86 0.78
N GLY A 14 -9.30 -38.83 -0.53
CA GLY A 14 -10.58 -38.76 -1.26
C GLY A 14 -11.25 -37.39 -1.24
N LYS A 15 -10.62 -36.37 -0.62
CA LYS A 15 -11.12 -35.00 -0.58
C LYS A 15 -10.82 -34.24 -1.87
N SER A 16 -11.64 -33.25 -2.15
CA SER A 16 -11.42 -32.28 -3.23
C SER A 16 -11.19 -30.87 -2.68
N TYR A 17 -10.37 -30.12 -3.37
CA TYR A 17 -9.97 -28.77 -3.00
C TYR A 17 -10.26 -27.82 -4.14
N GLU A 18 -10.83 -26.67 -3.82
CA GLU A 18 -11.17 -25.67 -4.81
C GLU A 18 -10.64 -24.31 -4.39
N VAL A 19 -9.91 -23.66 -5.28
CA VAL A 19 -9.55 -22.26 -5.12
C VAL A 19 -10.80 -21.43 -5.45
N PRO A 20 -11.36 -20.66 -4.51
CA PRO A 20 -12.50 -19.81 -4.79
C PRO A 20 -12.27 -18.93 -6.03
N ILE A 21 -13.30 -18.78 -6.86
CA ILE A 21 -13.21 -18.09 -8.16
C ILE A 21 -12.76 -16.63 -8.04
N TYR A 22 -12.97 -16.00 -6.89
CA TYR A 22 -12.59 -14.63 -6.56
C TYR A 22 -11.19 -14.50 -5.96
N GLN A 23 -10.47 -15.60 -5.71
CA GLN A 23 -9.08 -15.58 -5.23
C GLN A 23 -8.13 -15.13 -6.34
N ARG A 24 -6.97 -14.59 -5.94
CA ARG A 24 -5.94 -14.14 -6.89
C ARG A 24 -5.47 -15.29 -7.78
N ASP A 25 -5.06 -14.93 -8.98
CA ASP A 25 -4.44 -15.84 -9.92
C ASP A 25 -3.13 -16.42 -9.39
N TYR A 26 -2.66 -17.50 -10.04
CA TYR A 26 -1.34 -18.03 -9.79
C TYR A 26 -0.28 -16.96 -10.05
N SER A 27 0.60 -16.74 -9.08
CA SER A 27 1.53 -15.62 -9.07
C SER A 27 2.98 -15.98 -8.67
N TRP A 28 3.25 -17.24 -8.28
CA TRP A 28 4.61 -17.66 -8.01
C TRP A 28 5.47 -17.60 -9.26
N GLY A 29 6.71 -17.11 -9.10
CA GLY A 29 7.72 -16.97 -10.13
C GLY A 29 8.90 -17.93 -9.93
N LYS A 30 9.97 -17.67 -10.66
CA LYS A 30 11.17 -18.51 -10.69
C LYS A 30 11.79 -18.65 -9.30
N ASP A 31 11.94 -17.54 -8.59
CA ASP A 31 12.56 -17.52 -7.25
C ASP A 31 11.78 -18.41 -6.27
N ASP A 32 10.44 -18.33 -6.27
CA ASP A 32 9.58 -19.17 -5.42
C ASP A 32 9.71 -20.68 -5.75
N TRP A 33 9.88 -21.01 -7.05
CA TRP A 33 10.03 -22.41 -7.48
C TRP A 33 11.42 -22.94 -7.14
N GLU A 34 12.47 -22.13 -7.29
CA GLU A 34 13.84 -22.46 -6.91
C GLU A 34 13.95 -22.70 -5.40
N ASP A 35 13.35 -21.81 -4.59
CA ASP A 35 13.30 -21.99 -3.13
C ASP A 35 12.62 -23.31 -2.76
N LEU A 36 11.41 -23.56 -3.33
CA LEU A 36 10.69 -24.82 -3.08
C LEU A 36 11.48 -26.06 -3.54
N TRP A 37 12.10 -26.00 -4.71
CA TRP A 37 12.88 -27.12 -5.23
C TRP A 37 14.09 -27.41 -4.35
N ASN A 38 14.85 -26.40 -3.95
CA ASN A 38 16.00 -26.55 -3.07
C ASN A 38 15.59 -27.16 -1.71
N ASP A 39 14.49 -26.66 -1.16
CA ASP A 39 13.94 -27.20 0.07
C ASP A 39 13.56 -28.69 -0.04
N ILE A 40 13.00 -29.12 -1.19
CA ILE A 40 12.56 -30.51 -1.43
C ILE A 40 13.71 -31.43 -1.82
N ALA A 41 14.59 -30.96 -2.70
CA ALA A 41 15.65 -31.80 -3.30
C ALA A 41 16.68 -32.29 -2.28
N GLU A 42 16.83 -31.59 -1.16
CA GLU A 42 17.80 -31.86 -0.09
C GLU A 42 17.17 -32.47 1.17
N ILE A 43 15.85 -32.73 1.20
CA ILE A 43 15.21 -33.34 2.37
C ILE A 43 15.74 -34.76 2.54
N PRO A 44 16.41 -35.11 3.66
CA PRO A 44 16.70 -36.50 4.01
C PRO A 44 15.39 -37.31 4.17
N THR A 45 15.39 -38.55 3.80
CA THR A 45 14.20 -39.43 3.82
C THR A 45 13.56 -39.61 5.19
N ASP A 46 14.27 -39.28 6.27
CA ASP A 46 13.84 -39.34 7.67
C ASP A 46 13.42 -37.95 8.25
N LYS A 47 13.49 -36.88 7.47
CA LYS A 47 13.15 -35.55 7.89
C LYS A 47 11.91 -35.00 7.18
N ILE A 48 11.30 -34.02 7.79
CA ILE A 48 10.13 -33.30 7.26
C ILE A 48 10.49 -31.85 6.97
N HIS A 49 9.90 -31.28 5.92
CA HIS A 49 9.94 -29.86 5.59
C HIS A 49 8.58 -29.23 5.85
N TYR A 50 8.57 -28.19 6.68
CA TYR A 50 7.35 -27.46 7.01
C TYR A 50 7.04 -26.37 5.97
N LEU A 51 6.00 -26.57 5.18
CA LEU A 51 5.62 -25.64 4.09
C LEU A 51 4.59 -24.58 4.52
N GLY A 52 4.30 -24.48 5.81
CA GLY A 52 3.42 -23.42 6.34
C GLY A 52 1.98 -23.85 6.60
N TYR A 53 1.08 -22.87 6.65
CA TYR A 53 -0.33 -23.11 6.95
C TYR A 53 -1.14 -23.44 5.70
N LEU A 54 -2.14 -24.30 5.85
CA LEU A 54 -3.19 -24.56 4.89
C LEU A 54 -4.54 -24.25 5.57
N VAL A 55 -5.18 -23.16 5.17
CA VAL A 55 -6.47 -22.75 5.71
C VAL A 55 -7.58 -23.18 4.77
N LEU A 56 -8.47 -24.02 5.28
CA LEU A 56 -9.55 -24.66 4.53
C LEU A 56 -10.91 -24.28 5.12
N GLN A 57 -11.90 -24.13 4.25
CA GLN A 57 -13.29 -23.93 4.64
C GLN A 57 -14.16 -24.98 3.94
N PRO A 58 -15.00 -25.76 4.65
CA PRO A 58 -15.92 -26.70 4.01
C PRO A 58 -16.86 -25.97 3.02
N ILE A 59 -17.08 -26.55 1.85
CA ILE A 59 -18.00 -25.97 0.85
C ILE A 59 -19.44 -26.17 1.32
N LYS A 60 -19.76 -27.36 1.82
CA LYS A 60 -21.02 -27.68 2.49
C LYS A 60 -20.77 -28.59 3.68
N ASP A 61 -21.62 -28.51 4.68
CA ASP A 61 -21.54 -29.40 5.85
C ASP A 61 -21.63 -30.87 5.43
N GLY A 62 -20.67 -31.66 5.92
CA GLY A 62 -20.59 -33.10 5.65
C GLY A 62 -19.97 -33.50 4.30
N GLU A 63 -19.62 -32.57 3.42
CA GLU A 63 -18.93 -32.87 2.17
C GLU A 63 -17.42 -32.99 2.36
N GLN A 64 -16.78 -33.82 1.52
CA GLN A 64 -15.33 -33.98 1.47
C GLN A 64 -14.68 -32.90 0.56
N SER A 65 -15.33 -31.76 0.37
CA SER A 65 -14.93 -30.68 -0.53
C SER A 65 -14.65 -29.40 0.26
N PHE A 66 -13.49 -28.76 -0.01
CA PHE A 66 -13.01 -27.62 0.74
C PHE A 66 -12.58 -26.48 -0.17
N TRP A 67 -12.96 -25.27 0.17
CA TRP A 67 -12.30 -24.09 -0.37
C TRP A 67 -10.94 -23.88 0.28
N ILE A 68 -9.95 -23.55 -0.54
CA ILE A 68 -8.60 -23.17 -0.09
C ILE A 68 -8.63 -21.67 0.18
N ILE A 69 -8.68 -21.28 1.45
CA ILE A 69 -8.65 -19.88 1.86
C ILE A 69 -7.21 -19.34 1.87
N ASP A 70 -6.25 -20.17 2.33
CA ASP A 70 -4.81 -19.90 2.21
C ASP A 70 -4.04 -21.16 1.87
N GLY A 71 -2.89 -20.98 1.19
CA GLY A 71 -2.03 -22.08 0.72
C GLY A 71 -2.26 -22.45 -0.74
N GLN A 72 -3.11 -21.73 -1.48
CA GLN A 72 -3.43 -22.03 -2.89
C GLN A 72 -2.19 -22.07 -3.80
N GLN A 73 -1.25 -21.12 -3.67
CA GLN A 73 -0.04 -21.11 -4.50
C GLN A 73 0.80 -22.36 -4.27
N ARG A 74 0.98 -22.73 -3.01
CA ARG A 74 1.74 -23.92 -2.58
C ARG A 74 1.12 -25.21 -3.09
N LEU A 75 -0.19 -25.41 -2.86
CA LEU A 75 -0.88 -26.62 -3.36
C LEU A 75 -0.90 -26.69 -4.89
N THR A 76 -1.10 -25.56 -5.57
CA THR A 76 -1.03 -25.49 -7.04
C THR A 76 0.36 -25.90 -7.54
N THR A 77 1.42 -25.37 -6.93
CA THR A 77 2.79 -25.68 -7.33
C THR A 77 3.15 -27.16 -7.08
N LEU A 78 2.73 -27.72 -5.94
CA LEU A 78 2.95 -29.15 -5.66
C LEU A 78 2.15 -30.05 -6.61
N SER A 79 0.97 -29.63 -7.03
CA SER A 79 0.23 -30.35 -8.06
C SER A 79 0.92 -30.29 -9.42
N ILE A 80 1.48 -29.14 -9.81
CA ILE A 80 2.27 -28.98 -11.03
C ILE A 80 3.54 -29.86 -11.00
N LEU A 81 4.23 -29.90 -9.86
CA LEU A 81 5.38 -30.78 -9.66
C LEU A 81 4.99 -32.25 -9.83
N THR A 82 3.83 -32.67 -9.30
CA THR A 82 3.30 -34.04 -9.48
C THR A 82 2.97 -34.32 -10.96
N ILE A 83 2.42 -33.33 -11.69
CA ILE A 83 2.20 -33.43 -13.13
C ILE A 83 3.53 -33.60 -13.88
N ALA A 84 4.58 -32.88 -13.48
CA ALA A 84 5.91 -33.00 -14.08
C ALA A 84 6.53 -34.39 -13.84
N VAL A 85 6.35 -35.01 -12.65
CA VAL A 85 6.72 -36.43 -12.39
C VAL A 85 6.00 -37.35 -13.34
N THR A 86 4.69 -37.20 -13.51
CA THR A 86 3.90 -38.02 -14.43
C THR A 86 4.37 -37.86 -15.89
N ALA A 87 4.69 -36.62 -16.30
CA ALA A 87 5.21 -36.33 -17.63
C ALA A 87 6.57 -37.00 -17.88
N LEU A 88 7.45 -37.00 -16.88
CA LEU A 88 8.76 -37.64 -16.99
C LEU A 88 8.66 -39.19 -17.11
N LEU A 89 7.75 -39.81 -16.33
CA LEU A 89 7.46 -41.26 -16.49
C LEU A 89 6.92 -41.59 -17.89
N ASN A 90 6.04 -40.75 -18.44
CA ASN A 90 5.55 -40.92 -19.79
C ASN A 90 6.65 -40.74 -20.84
N LYS A 91 7.55 -39.76 -20.69
CA LYS A 91 8.74 -39.61 -21.54
C LYS A 91 9.60 -40.88 -21.55
N TRP A 92 9.89 -41.44 -20.37
CA TRP A 92 10.67 -42.68 -20.27
C TRP A 92 9.92 -43.88 -20.85
N THR A 93 8.59 -43.93 -20.75
CA THR A 93 7.76 -44.94 -21.42
C THR A 93 7.91 -44.85 -22.95
N GLU A 94 7.93 -43.63 -23.52
CA GLU A 94 8.16 -43.42 -24.96
C GLU A 94 9.60 -43.72 -25.39
N GLU A 95 10.57 -43.54 -24.48
CA GLU A 95 11.98 -43.92 -24.69
C GLU A 95 12.24 -45.44 -24.46
N ASP A 96 11.18 -46.25 -24.22
CA ASP A 96 11.22 -47.71 -23.94
C ASP A 96 12.02 -48.07 -22.66
N ILE A 97 12.07 -47.15 -21.69
CA ILE A 97 12.70 -47.40 -20.39
C ILE A 97 11.62 -47.86 -19.42
N ASP A 98 11.70 -49.12 -18.97
CA ASP A 98 10.71 -49.76 -18.08
C ASP A 98 9.26 -49.43 -18.48
N SER A 99 8.98 -49.42 -19.79
CA SER A 99 7.81 -48.74 -20.36
C SER A 99 6.48 -49.25 -19.78
N LYS A 100 6.35 -50.56 -19.57
CA LYS A 100 5.16 -51.14 -18.94
C LYS A 100 4.95 -50.67 -17.50
N ASP A 101 5.99 -50.68 -16.70
CA ASP A 101 5.91 -50.35 -15.28
C ASP A 101 5.78 -48.83 -15.08
N ASN A 102 6.47 -48.04 -15.91
CA ASN A 102 6.38 -46.57 -15.85
C ASN A 102 5.00 -46.05 -16.26
N LYS A 103 4.34 -46.72 -17.22
CA LYS A 103 2.95 -46.42 -17.56
C LYS A 103 2.01 -46.68 -16.38
N ILE A 104 2.16 -47.82 -15.70
CA ILE A 104 1.37 -48.16 -14.50
C ILE A 104 1.63 -47.15 -13.38
N ARG A 105 2.91 -46.74 -13.15
CA ARG A 105 3.27 -45.73 -12.14
C ARG A 105 2.60 -44.41 -12.46
N ALA A 106 2.66 -43.93 -13.69
CA ALA A 106 2.04 -42.66 -14.13
C ALA A 106 0.52 -42.67 -13.90
N GLU A 107 -0.17 -43.80 -14.24
CA GLU A 107 -1.60 -43.96 -13.99
C GLU A 107 -1.93 -43.92 -12.49
N LYS A 108 -1.16 -44.65 -11.65
CA LYS A 108 -1.37 -44.71 -10.20
C LYS A 108 -1.10 -43.36 -9.50
N ILE A 109 -0.07 -42.63 -9.93
CA ILE A 109 0.23 -41.29 -9.43
C ILE A 109 -0.91 -40.34 -9.80
N THR A 110 -1.42 -40.42 -11.03
CA THR A 110 -2.56 -39.61 -11.46
C THR A 110 -3.79 -39.87 -10.61
N GLU A 111 -4.16 -41.14 -10.40
CA GLU A 111 -5.30 -41.47 -9.54
C GLU A 111 -5.11 -41.02 -8.09
N ARG A 112 -3.91 -41.17 -7.53
CA ARG A 112 -3.67 -40.86 -6.12
C ARG A 112 -3.57 -39.38 -5.83
N TYR A 113 -2.95 -38.61 -6.71
CA TYR A 113 -2.59 -37.19 -6.42
C TYR A 113 -3.33 -36.18 -7.25
N LEU A 114 -3.72 -36.46 -8.49
CA LEU A 114 -4.23 -35.45 -9.42
C LEU A 114 -5.74 -35.51 -9.61
N GLY A 115 -6.35 -36.68 -9.61
CA GLY A 115 -7.81 -36.80 -9.77
C GLY A 115 -8.29 -38.23 -9.90
N ASN A 116 -9.61 -38.40 -9.85
CA ASN A 116 -10.24 -39.69 -10.01
C ASN A 116 -10.88 -39.82 -11.40
N TYR A 117 -10.77 -40.98 -12.04
CA TYR A 117 -11.49 -41.21 -13.29
C TYR A 117 -12.97 -41.47 -13.02
N SER A 118 -13.82 -40.63 -13.60
CA SER A 118 -15.26 -40.88 -13.60
C SER A 118 -15.59 -42.08 -14.51
N LEU A 119 -16.12 -43.13 -13.94
CA LEU A 119 -16.51 -44.35 -14.69
C LEU A 119 -17.59 -44.02 -15.74
N SER A 120 -18.47 -43.06 -15.48
CA SER A 120 -19.56 -42.70 -16.40
C SER A 120 -19.14 -41.74 -17.51
N LYS A 121 -18.19 -40.83 -17.25
CA LYS A 121 -17.77 -39.78 -18.19
C LYS A 121 -16.42 -40.09 -18.86
N LEU A 122 -15.68 -41.06 -18.36
CA LEU A 122 -14.32 -41.45 -18.81
C LEU A 122 -13.35 -40.27 -18.83
N ASN A 123 -13.54 -39.28 -17.94
CA ASN A 123 -12.67 -38.12 -17.77
C ASN A 123 -12.11 -38.07 -16.37
N LEU A 124 -10.95 -37.45 -16.21
CA LEU A 124 -10.33 -37.17 -14.92
C LEU A 124 -11.10 -36.05 -14.22
N ASP A 125 -11.63 -36.33 -13.03
CA ASP A 125 -12.19 -35.34 -12.13
C ASP A 125 -11.07 -34.88 -11.17
N PRO A 126 -10.55 -33.62 -11.32
CA PRO A 126 -9.38 -33.20 -10.57
C PRO A 126 -9.67 -33.06 -9.08
N LYS A 127 -8.72 -33.45 -8.24
CA LYS A 127 -8.75 -33.22 -6.79
C LYS A 127 -8.52 -31.76 -6.44
N LEU A 128 -7.82 -31.01 -7.31
CA LEU A 128 -7.61 -29.57 -7.21
C LEU A 128 -8.29 -28.86 -8.36
N LYS A 129 -9.17 -27.89 -8.05
CA LYS A 129 -9.73 -26.94 -9.00
C LYS A 129 -9.11 -25.57 -8.72
N LEU A 130 -8.67 -24.91 -9.77
CA LEU A 130 -8.10 -23.59 -9.64
C LEU A 130 -9.19 -22.50 -9.77
N ASN A 131 -8.79 -21.24 -9.60
CA ASN A 131 -9.69 -20.12 -9.79
C ASN A 131 -10.11 -19.98 -11.27
N ARG A 132 -11.12 -19.14 -11.53
CA ARG A 132 -11.74 -18.95 -12.85
C ARG A 132 -10.75 -18.75 -14.00
N ASN A 133 -9.67 -18.02 -13.78
CA ASN A 133 -8.73 -17.67 -14.85
C ASN A 133 -7.75 -18.81 -15.19
N ASN A 134 -7.53 -19.73 -14.26
CA ASN A 134 -6.49 -20.74 -14.34
C ASN A 134 -7.04 -22.16 -14.49
N ASP A 135 -8.29 -22.42 -14.07
CA ASP A 135 -8.86 -23.77 -14.01
C ASP A 135 -8.94 -24.46 -15.37
N ASP A 136 -9.45 -23.76 -16.39
CA ASP A 136 -9.54 -24.30 -17.76
C ASP A 136 -8.17 -24.65 -18.33
N TYR A 137 -7.17 -23.80 -18.07
CA TYR A 137 -5.81 -24.04 -18.52
C TYR A 137 -5.20 -25.25 -17.80
N TYR A 138 -5.36 -25.31 -16.47
CA TYR A 138 -4.89 -26.43 -15.64
C TYR A 138 -5.49 -27.76 -16.10
N LYS A 139 -6.82 -27.84 -16.31
CA LYS A 139 -7.54 -29.05 -16.71
C LYS A 139 -7.28 -29.46 -18.16
N SER A 140 -7.25 -28.51 -19.08
CA SER A 140 -7.23 -28.81 -20.51
C SER A 140 -5.84 -28.97 -21.08
N TRP A 141 -4.82 -28.40 -20.42
CA TRP A 141 -3.45 -28.39 -20.89
C TRP A 141 -2.51 -29.14 -19.95
N LEU A 142 -2.38 -28.70 -18.69
CA LEU A 142 -1.41 -29.29 -17.77
C LEU A 142 -1.76 -30.74 -17.39
N LEU A 143 -2.98 -30.99 -16.89
CA LEU A 143 -3.40 -32.36 -16.50
C LEU A 143 -3.43 -33.33 -17.69
N LYS A 144 -3.59 -32.84 -18.91
CA LYS A 144 -3.57 -33.68 -20.12
C LYS A 144 -2.19 -33.73 -20.78
N LEU A 145 -1.17 -33.14 -20.15
CA LEU A 145 0.20 -33.08 -20.66
C LEU A 145 0.27 -32.48 -22.09
N ARG A 146 -0.61 -31.53 -22.43
CA ARG A 146 -0.66 -30.88 -23.73
C ARG A 146 0.17 -29.61 -23.67
N GLN A 147 0.84 -29.29 -24.78
CA GLN A 147 1.57 -28.03 -24.91
C GLN A 147 0.75 -27.01 -25.72
N PRO A 148 0.64 -25.77 -25.27
CA PRO A 148 -0.08 -24.74 -26.02
C PRO A 148 0.74 -24.34 -27.26
N THR A 149 0.05 -24.23 -28.40
CA THR A 149 0.66 -23.89 -29.69
C THR A 149 1.18 -22.43 -29.76
N ALA A 150 0.71 -21.53 -28.86
CA ALA A 150 1.10 -20.12 -28.84
C ALA A 150 1.10 -19.57 -27.39
N LEU A 151 2.24 -19.60 -26.75
CA LEU A 151 2.43 -19.04 -25.39
C LEU A 151 2.05 -17.55 -25.27
N ALA A 152 2.20 -16.80 -26.35
CA ALA A 152 1.86 -15.35 -26.38
C ALA A 152 0.35 -15.08 -26.16
N LYS A 153 -0.53 -16.03 -26.47
CA LYS A 153 -1.98 -15.90 -26.31
C LYS A 153 -2.48 -16.24 -24.89
N LEU A 154 -1.62 -16.79 -24.05
CA LEU A 154 -1.97 -17.15 -22.68
C LEU A 154 -2.06 -15.90 -21.78
N LYS A 155 -2.98 -15.93 -20.79
CA LYS A 155 -3.00 -14.94 -19.70
C LYS A 155 -1.68 -14.98 -18.92
N PRO A 156 -1.27 -13.88 -18.27
CA PRO A 156 -0.02 -13.86 -17.49
C PRO A 156 0.12 -15.01 -16.48
N SER A 157 -0.94 -15.30 -15.73
CA SER A 157 -0.96 -16.41 -14.76
C SER A 157 -0.86 -17.79 -15.39
N GLN A 158 -1.50 -18.01 -16.55
CA GLN A 158 -1.38 -19.26 -17.30
C GLN A 158 0.03 -19.48 -17.84
N ARG A 159 0.73 -18.39 -18.22
CA ARG A 159 2.16 -18.46 -18.58
C ARG A 159 3.03 -18.85 -17.40
N LEU A 160 2.70 -18.38 -16.18
CA LEU A 160 3.41 -18.77 -14.97
C LEU A 160 3.18 -20.26 -14.66
N LEU A 161 1.95 -20.77 -14.78
CA LEU A 161 1.66 -22.20 -14.62
C LEU A 161 2.47 -23.07 -15.59
N GLN A 162 2.55 -22.66 -16.87
CA GLN A 162 3.37 -23.38 -17.86
C GLN A 162 4.87 -23.33 -17.55
N LYS A 163 5.35 -22.15 -17.14
CA LYS A 163 6.77 -21.99 -16.76
C LYS A 163 7.12 -22.82 -15.52
N ALA A 164 6.21 -22.89 -14.53
CA ALA A 164 6.40 -23.72 -13.36
C ALA A 164 6.50 -25.21 -13.75
N PHE A 165 5.61 -25.69 -14.64
CA PHE A 165 5.68 -27.05 -15.16
C PHE A 165 7.01 -27.33 -15.85
N ASN A 166 7.44 -26.47 -16.76
CA ASN A 166 8.71 -26.65 -17.48
C ASN A 166 9.88 -26.66 -16.50
N TYR A 167 9.90 -25.74 -15.53
CA TYR A 167 10.94 -25.66 -14.52
C TYR A 167 11.07 -26.98 -13.73
N PHE A 168 9.99 -27.47 -13.17
CA PHE A 168 10.02 -28.73 -12.40
C PHE A 168 10.30 -29.95 -13.25
N PHE A 169 9.85 -29.96 -14.49
CA PHE A 169 10.18 -31.03 -15.44
C PHE A 169 11.68 -31.08 -15.71
N ASP A 170 12.30 -29.94 -15.99
CA ASP A 170 13.73 -29.82 -16.27
C ASP A 170 14.56 -30.20 -15.03
N GLU A 171 14.16 -29.75 -13.84
CA GLU A 171 14.83 -30.11 -12.59
C GLU A 171 14.76 -31.60 -12.28
N LEU A 172 13.60 -32.25 -12.51
CA LEU A 172 13.44 -33.70 -12.35
C LEU A 172 14.25 -34.45 -13.39
N ASP A 173 14.21 -34.08 -14.67
CA ASP A 173 14.99 -34.72 -15.74
C ASP A 173 16.49 -34.62 -15.46
N ASN A 174 16.97 -33.46 -14.97
CA ASN A 174 18.36 -33.29 -14.54
C ASN A 174 18.72 -34.14 -13.33
N LYS A 175 17.85 -34.23 -12.30
CA LYS A 175 18.10 -34.99 -11.08
C LYS A 175 18.24 -36.51 -11.37
N PHE A 176 17.45 -37.01 -12.31
CA PHE A 176 17.41 -38.44 -12.65
C PHE A 176 18.11 -38.80 -13.97
N LYS A 177 18.85 -37.89 -14.59
CA LYS A 177 19.49 -38.09 -15.91
C LYS A 177 20.44 -39.28 -15.96
N ASP A 178 21.21 -39.51 -14.88
CA ASP A 178 22.23 -40.57 -14.81
C ASP A 178 21.65 -41.93 -14.38
N ASN A 179 20.48 -41.93 -13.74
CA ASN A 179 19.76 -43.14 -13.35
C ASN A 179 18.26 -42.95 -13.63
N LYS A 180 17.84 -43.27 -14.86
CA LYS A 180 16.43 -43.16 -15.30
C LYS A 180 15.58 -44.30 -14.71
N SER A 181 15.41 -44.30 -13.39
CA SER A 181 14.63 -45.28 -12.65
C SER A 181 13.24 -44.73 -12.29
N GLY A 182 12.19 -45.28 -12.88
CA GLY A 182 10.82 -44.91 -12.53
C GLY A 182 10.43 -45.27 -11.11
N ALA A 183 11.08 -46.30 -10.53
CA ALA A 183 10.89 -46.64 -9.12
C ALA A 183 11.45 -45.57 -8.19
N ASP A 184 12.68 -45.08 -8.46
CA ASP A 184 13.30 -44.03 -7.64
C ASP A 184 12.55 -42.70 -7.77
N LEU A 185 12.04 -42.37 -8.97
CA LEU A 185 11.21 -41.19 -9.19
C LEU A 185 9.86 -41.27 -8.44
N ALA A 186 9.23 -42.46 -8.43
CA ALA A 186 8.01 -42.69 -7.68
C ALA A 186 8.27 -42.63 -6.15
N ASP A 187 9.39 -43.19 -5.69
CA ASP A 187 9.84 -43.12 -4.30
C ASP A 187 10.14 -41.65 -3.88
N PHE A 188 10.76 -40.87 -4.74
CA PHE A 188 10.97 -39.44 -4.51
C PHE A 188 9.63 -38.71 -4.32
N LEU A 189 8.65 -38.95 -5.19
CA LEU A 189 7.32 -38.37 -5.04
C LEU A 189 6.64 -38.82 -3.74
N GLU A 190 6.65 -40.09 -3.42
CA GLU A 190 5.90 -40.65 -2.27
C GLU A 190 6.56 -40.33 -0.93
N LYS A 191 7.87 -40.54 -0.82
CA LYS A 191 8.61 -40.44 0.43
C LYS A 191 9.00 -38.98 0.73
N ILE A 192 9.52 -38.28 -0.26
CA ILE A 192 10.04 -36.91 -0.06
C ILE A 192 8.91 -35.89 -0.20
N ILE A 193 8.17 -35.87 -1.31
CA ILE A 193 7.13 -34.87 -1.55
C ILE A 193 5.87 -35.19 -0.74
N GLY A 194 5.38 -36.44 -0.83
CA GLY A 194 4.12 -36.84 -0.22
C GLY A 194 4.16 -36.91 1.31
N ASN A 195 5.22 -37.51 1.89
CA ASN A 195 5.36 -37.69 3.33
C ASN A 195 6.33 -36.70 3.98
N GLY A 196 7.34 -36.22 3.25
CA GLY A 196 8.32 -35.25 3.76
C GLY A 196 7.79 -33.83 3.85
N ILE A 197 6.84 -33.44 3.01
CA ILE A 197 6.22 -32.09 3.08
C ILE A 197 5.04 -32.12 4.04
N VAL A 198 5.08 -31.22 5.04
CA VAL A 198 4.00 -31.09 6.03
C VAL A 198 3.44 -29.68 6.10
N PHE A 199 2.16 -29.59 6.43
CA PHE A 199 1.41 -28.36 6.63
C PHE A 199 0.79 -28.34 8.02
N THR A 200 0.55 -27.15 8.56
CA THR A 200 -0.41 -26.96 9.64
C THR A 200 -1.78 -26.71 9.02
N GLN A 201 -2.67 -27.68 9.09
CA GLN A 201 -4.04 -27.54 8.61
C GLN A 201 -4.88 -26.78 9.64
N ILE A 202 -5.64 -25.79 9.17
CA ILE A 202 -6.63 -25.06 9.94
C ILE A 202 -7.94 -25.11 9.16
N ILE A 203 -8.97 -25.66 9.79
CA ILE A 203 -10.33 -25.65 9.24
C ILE A 203 -11.09 -24.52 9.91
N VAL A 204 -11.74 -23.68 9.11
CA VAL A 204 -12.52 -22.51 9.54
C VAL A 204 -13.96 -22.68 9.07
N ASP A 205 -14.91 -22.34 9.92
CA ASP A 205 -16.34 -22.52 9.62
C ASP A 205 -16.91 -21.34 8.82
N ASN A 206 -16.28 -20.18 8.90
CA ASN A 206 -16.76 -18.96 8.23
C ASN A 206 -15.62 -17.97 7.90
N ASP A 207 -15.93 -16.97 7.06
CA ASP A 207 -14.96 -15.99 6.58
C ASP A 207 -14.38 -15.10 7.69
N LEU A 208 -15.10 -14.89 8.83
CA LEU A 208 -14.56 -14.11 9.96
C LEU A 208 -13.48 -14.87 10.72
N ASP A 209 -13.65 -16.17 10.87
CA ASP A 209 -12.64 -17.01 11.51
C ASP A 209 -11.45 -17.21 10.58
N ALA A 210 -11.68 -17.32 9.26
CA ALA A 210 -10.63 -17.27 8.24
C ALA A 210 -9.80 -15.99 8.38
N PHE A 211 -10.44 -14.85 8.53
CA PHE A 211 -9.78 -13.56 8.73
C PHE A 211 -8.93 -13.51 10.01
N LYS A 212 -9.49 -13.95 11.15
CA LYS A 212 -8.76 -13.97 12.44
C LYS A 212 -7.52 -14.87 12.39
N VAL A 213 -7.69 -16.06 11.80
CA VAL A 213 -6.59 -17.01 11.58
C VAL A 213 -5.53 -16.35 10.70
N PHE A 214 -5.96 -15.66 9.66
CA PHE A 214 -5.10 -14.96 8.72
C PHE A 214 -4.28 -13.83 9.38
N GLU A 215 -4.94 -12.95 10.17
CA GLU A 215 -4.26 -11.89 10.93
C GLU A 215 -3.21 -12.45 11.90
N THR A 216 -3.53 -13.59 12.53
CA THR A 216 -2.68 -14.18 13.57
C THR A 216 -1.47 -14.92 12.99
N LEU A 217 -1.62 -15.55 11.82
CA LEU A 217 -0.60 -16.43 11.21
C LEU A 217 0.37 -15.71 10.27
N ASN A 218 0.01 -14.52 9.76
CA ASN A 218 0.80 -13.77 8.77
C ASN A 218 2.08 -13.10 9.29
N ALA A 219 2.62 -13.54 10.42
CA ALA A 219 3.93 -13.09 10.90
C ALA A 219 5.11 -13.52 9.99
N ARG A 220 4.90 -14.46 9.06
CA ARG A 220 5.95 -15.00 8.17
C ARG A 220 5.39 -15.34 6.77
N GLY A 221 5.24 -14.37 5.87
CA GLY A 221 4.82 -14.63 4.48
C GLY A 221 4.27 -13.39 3.77
N VAL A 222 3.88 -13.53 2.50
CA VAL A 222 3.21 -12.46 1.72
C VAL A 222 1.88 -12.13 2.39
N LYS A 223 1.82 -11.00 3.09
CA LYS A 223 0.62 -10.52 3.79
C LYS A 223 -0.50 -10.27 2.78
N LEU A 224 -1.60 -11.03 2.86
CA LEU A 224 -2.86 -10.58 2.26
C LEU A 224 -3.26 -9.25 2.92
N SER A 225 -3.45 -8.24 2.09
CA SER A 225 -3.90 -6.94 2.57
C SER A 225 -5.38 -6.99 2.96
N THR A 226 -5.83 -6.05 3.79
CA THR A 226 -7.27 -5.86 4.05
C THR A 226 -8.05 -5.68 2.74
N ALA A 227 -7.44 -5.07 1.73
CA ALA A 227 -8.02 -4.90 0.40
C ALA A 227 -8.25 -6.23 -0.32
N ASP A 228 -7.33 -7.20 -0.24
CA ASP A 228 -7.50 -8.53 -0.85
C ASP A 228 -8.66 -9.30 -0.20
N LEU A 229 -8.80 -9.20 1.11
CA LEU A 229 -9.91 -9.81 1.84
C LEU A 229 -11.24 -9.18 1.47
N LEU A 230 -11.28 -7.86 1.33
CA LEU A 230 -12.47 -7.13 0.89
C LEU A 230 -12.84 -7.49 -0.54
N LYS A 231 -11.86 -7.57 -1.45
CA LYS A 231 -12.08 -8.06 -2.82
C LYS A 231 -12.81 -9.39 -2.81
N ASN A 232 -12.26 -10.37 -2.09
CA ASN A 232 -12.81 -11.71 -2.02
C ASN A 232 -14.25 -11.70 -1.46
N TYR A 233 -14.47 -10.92 -0.42
CA TYR A 233 -15.78 -10.79 0.21
C TYR A 233 -16.82 -10.14 -0.72
N LEU A 234 -16.48 -9.03 -1.36
CA LEU A 234 -17.37 -8.34 -2.29
C LEU A 234 -17.72 -9.22 -3.50
N PHE A 235 -16.74 -9.92 -4.06
CA PHE A 235 -16.95 -10.83 -5.18
C PHE A 235 -17.79 -12.05 -4.81
N LYS A 236 -17.65 -12.55 -3.58
CA LYS A 236 -18.53 -13.60 -3.06
C LYS A 236 -19.99 -13.13 -3.00
N LEU A 237 -20.25 -11.89 -2.58
CA LEU A 237 -21.59 -11.34 -2.54
C LEU A 237 -22.17 -11.13 -3.95
N THR A 238 -21.40 -10.57 -4.88
CA THR A 238 -21.87 -10.29 -6.24
C THR A 238 -22.09 -11.57 -7.06
N HIS A 239 -21.25 -12.59 -6.86
CA HIS A 239 -21.41 -13.89 -7.52
C HIS A 239 -22.76 -14.57 -7.19
N GLN A 240 -23.39 -14.26 -6.07
CA GLN A 240 -24.71 -14.79 -5.72
C GLN A 240 -25.82 -14.36 -6.70
N LEU A 241 -25.61 -13.27 -7.45
CA LEU A 241 -26.53 -12.80 -8.50
C LEU A 241 -26.28 -13.45 -9.85
N GLY A 242 -25.05 -13.89 -10.13
CA GLY A 242 -24.66 -14.55 -11.37
C GLY A 242 -23.26 -14.23 -11.85
N GLU A 243 -22.83 -14.87 -12.93
CA GLU A 243 -21.48 -14.67 -13.51
C GLU A 243 -21.29 -13.28 -14.11
N ILE A 244 -22.33 -12.71 -14.75
CA ILE A 244 -22.28 -11.37 -15.35
C ILE A 244 -22.03 -10.31 -14.28
N ASP A 245 -22.65 -10.45 -13.12
CA ASP A 245 -22.49 -9.54 -11.99
C ASP A 245 -21.10 -9.65 -11.39
N LEU A 246 -20.53 -10.85 -11.33
CA LEU A 246 -19.14 -11.05 -10.92
C LEU A 246 -18.17 -10.37 -11.90
N ASP A 247 -18.37 -10.52 -13.23
CA ASP A 247 -17.53 -9.87 -14.24
C ASP A 247 -17.53 -8.35 -14.08
N GLU A 248 -18.68 -7.75 -13.82
CA GLU A 248 -18.81 -6.31 -13.60
C GLU A 248 -18.11 -5.87 -12.30
N ALA A 249 -18.24 -6.65 -11.21
CA ALA A 249 -17.52 -6.38 -9.97
C ALA A 249 -16.00 -6.48 -10.14
N GLU A 250 -15.52 -7.49 -10.90
CA GLU A 250 -14.09 -7.64 -11.24
C GLU A 250 -13.58 -6.45 -12.06
N ARG A 251 -14.33 -6.03 -13.07
CA ARG A 251 -14.00 -4.87 -13.91
C ARG A 251 -13.84 -3.60 -13.06
N ARG A 252 -14.82 -3.32 -12.18
CA ARG A 252 -14.78 -2.16 -11.29
C ARG A 252 -13.60 -2.21 -10.34
N TRP A 253 -13.37 -3.35 -9.70
CA TRP A 253 -12.22 -3.53 -8.83
C TRP A 253 -10.89 -3.29 -9.56
N GLN A 254 -10.77 -3.79 -10.80
CA GLN A 254 -9.59 -3.57 -11.62
C GLN A 254 -9.39 -2.08 -11.94
N ASN A 255 -10.46 -1.35 -12.25
CA ASN A 255 -10.40 0.09 -12.50
C ASN A 255 -9.93 0.84 -11.24
N ILE A 256 -10.48 0.51 -10.06
CA ILE A 256 -10.06 1.07 -8.77
C ILE A 256 -8.57 0.80 -8.55
N THR A 257 -8.14 -0.46 -8.72
CA THR A 257 -6.75 -0.87 -8.47
C THR A 257 -5.77 -0.16 -9.42
N ASN A 258 -6.14 -0.04 -10.71
CA ASN A 258 -5.34 0.66 -11.71
C ASN A 258 -5.22 2.16 -11.41
N THR A 259 -6.30 2.77 -10.92
CA THR A 259 -6.34 4.20 -10.57
C THR A 259 -5.48 4.48 -9.32
N ILE A 260 -5.62 3.67 -8.28
CA ILE A 260 -4.92 3.86 -6.99
C ILE A 260 -3.45 3.41 -7.03
N GLN A 261 -3.04 2.59 -8.03
CA GLN A 261 -1.68 2.05 -8.15
C GLN A 261 -1.17 1.36 -6.86
N SER A 262 -1.79 0.28 -6.51
CA SER A 262 -1.47 -0.81 -5.58
C SER A 262 -0.92 -0.53 -4.16
N ASN A 263 -0.07 0.46 -3.91
CA ASN A 263 0.62 0.55 -2.63
C ASN A 263 -0.24 1.12 -1.48
N ASP A 264 -1.43 1.66 -1.77
CA ASP A 264 -2.26 2.35 -0.78
C ASP A 264 -3.76 2.01 -0.84
N LEU A 265 -4.13 0.92 -1.51
CA LEU A 265 -5.54 0.54 -1.70
C LEU A 265 -6.28 0.36 -0.35
N THR A 266 -5.63 -0.24 0.64
CA THR A 266 -6.22 -0.41 1.98
C THR A 266 -6.44 0.94 2.67
N THR A 267 -5.48 1.85 2.57
CA THR A 267 -5.58 3.20 3.14
C THR A 267 -6.65 4.02 2.42
N PHE A 268 -6.74 3.92 1.09
CA PHE A 268 -7.81 4.52 0.31
C PHE A 268 -9.20 4.05 0.77
N ILE A 269 -9.40 2.73 0.87
CA ILE A 269 -10.68 2.14 1.33
C ILE A 269 -11.00 2.62 2.75
N ARG A 270 -10.00 2.71 3.63
CA ARG A 270 -10.15 3.22 5.00
C ARG A 270 -10.55 4.69 5.02
N HIS A 271 -9.93 5.54 4.22
CA HIS A 271 -10.29 6.95 4.14
C HIS A 271 -11.70 7.15 3.56
N TYR A 272 -12.05 6.38 2.52
CA TYR A 272 -13.42 6.39 2.01
C TYR A 272 -14.42 5.92 3.07
N TRP A 273 -14.13 4.80 3.77
CA TRP A 273 -14.99 4.32 4.86
C TRP A 273 -15.20 5.40 5.92
N ASN A 274 -14.13 5.98 6.40
CA ASN A 274 -14.13 7.03 7.42
C ASN A 274 -14.73 8.37 6.94
N SER A 275 -14.96 8.53 5.64
CA SER A 275 -15.67 9.68 5.09
C SER A 275 -17.20 9.57 5.20
N LYS A 276 -17.71 8.36 5.36
CA LYS A 276 -19.14 8.06 5.31
C LYS A 276 -19.66 7.42 6.61
N TYR A 277 -18.82 6.64 7.27
CA TYR A 277 -19.14 5.86 8.45
C TYR A 277 -18.27 6.27 9.66
N LYS A 278 -18.55 5.64 10.81
CA LYS A 278 -17.76 5.82 12.02
C LYS A 278 -16.29 5.47 11.77
N LEU A 279 -15.39 6.23 12.40
CA LEU A 279 -13.95 6.01 12.31
C LEU A 279 -13.58 4.56 12.63
N GLU A 280 -12.94 3.91 11.67
CA GLU A 280 -12.35 2.59 11.83
C GLU A 280 -10.85 2.64 11.53
N ARG A 281 -10.10 1.84 12.29
CA ARG A 281 -8.69 1.61 12.05
C ARG A 281 -8.50 0.38 11.16
N GLN A 282 -7.35 0.26 10.53
CA GLN A 282 -7.08 -0.83 9.59
C GLN A 282 -7.40 -2.23 10.15
N PRO A 283 -7.06 -2.61 11.40
CA PRO A 283 -7.37 -3.95 11.92
C PRO A 283 -8.86 -4.27 12.05
N THR A 284 -9.70 -3.26 12.25
CA THR A 284 -11.17 -3.44 12.43
C THR A 284 -11.98 -3.17 11.17
N LEU A 285 -11.33 -2.60 10.13
CA LEU A 285 -11.98 -2.12 8.91
C LEU A 285 -12.78 -3.22 8.18
N PHE A 286 -12.18 -4.39 7.95
CA PHE A 286 -12.83 -5.51 7.26
C PHE A 286 -14.12 -5.94 7.98
N LYS A 287 -14.08 -6.05 9.31
CA LYS A 287 -15.23 -6.43 10.13
C LYS A 287 -16.34 -5.39 10.06
N ALA A 288 -15.98 -4.11 10.08
CA ALA A 288 -16.94 -3.02 9.98
C ALA A 288 -17.63 -3.00 8.60
N ILE A 289 -16.85 -3.13 7.51
CA ILE A 289 -17.40 -3.18 6.16
C ILE A 289 -18.33 -4.39 6.00
N LYS A 290 -17.91 -5.56 6.45
CA LYS A 290 -18.73 -6.77 6.35
C LYS A 290 -20.07 -6.67 7.07
N ARG A 291 -20.13 -5.94 8.19
CA ARG A 291 -21.37 -5.72 8.93
C ARG A 291 -22.37 -4.85 8.16
N GLU A 292 -21.88 -3.81 7.49
CA GLU A 292 -22.72 -2.85 6.77
C GLU A 292 -23.02 -3.30 5.33
N ILE A 293 -22.04 -3.84 4.64
CA ILE A 293 -22.13 -4.30 3.25
C ILE A 293 -22.40 -5.81 3.27
N ASN A 294 -23.65 -6.19 3.40
CA ASN A 294 -24.08 -7.58 3.62
C ASN A 294 -25.03 -8.13 2.54
N SER A 295 -25.19 -7.41 1.43
CA SER A 295 -25.92 -7.87 0.24
C SER A 295 -25.16 -7.53 -1.03
N ALA A 296 -25.53 -8.17 -2.15
CA ALA A 296 -24.92 -7.92 -3.45
C ALA A 296 -25.16 -6.49 -3.92
N GLU A 297 -26.35 -5.92 -3.73
CA GLU A 297 -26.68 -4.54 -4.10
C GLU A 297 -25.80 -3.54 -3.34
N LYS A 298 -25.61 -3.75 -2.03
CA LYS A 298 -24.73 -2.92 -1.24
C LYS A 298 -23.26 -3.07 -1.66
N ALA A 299 -22.83 -4.28 -2.07
CA ALA A 299 -21.50 -4.52 -2.58
C ALA A 299 -21.26 -3.76 -3.89
N PHE A 300 -22.24 -3.78 -4.82
CA PHE A 300 -22.16 -2.98 -6.04
C PHE A 300 -22.15 -1.48 -5.77
N GLN A 301 -23.01 -1.00 -4.88
CA GLN A 301 -23.01 0.41 -4.51
C GLN A 301 -21.67 0.83 -3.89
N PHE A 302 -21.09 -0.02 -3.06
CA PHE A 302 -19.77 0.24 -2.46
C PHE A 302 -18.67 0.27 -3.51
N LEU A 303 -18.67 -0.66 -4.48
CA LEU A 303 -17.72 -0.68 -5.59
C LEU A 303 -17.87 0.55 -6.49
N ASN A 304 -19.10 0.96 -6.82
CA ASN A 304 -19.37 2.17 -7.58
C ASN A 304 -18.83 3.42 -6.86
N ASP A 305 -19.16 3.55 -5.58
CA ASP A 305 -18.69 4.67 -4.77
C ASP A 305 -17.15 4.73 -4.71
N LEU A 306 -16.47 3.58 -4.59
CA LEU A 306 -15.02 3.50 -4.59
C LEU A 306 -14.43 3.87 -5.97
N GLU A 307 -15.01 3.38 -7.06
CA GLU A 307 -14.56 3.68 -8.43
C GLU A 307 -14.66 5.18 -8.70
N ASP A 308 -15.81 5.80 -8.43
CA ASP A 308 -16.06 7.23 -8.63
C ASP A 308 -15.09 8.10 -7.85
N ILE A 309 -14.83 7.75 -6.58
CA ILE A 309 -14.01 8.59 -5.70
C ILE A 309 -12.50 8.35 -5.86
N SER A 310 -12.08 7.22 -6.47
CA SER A 310 -10.69 6.86 -6.65
C SER A 310 -9.90 7.89 -7.47
N ILE A 311 -10.55 8.49 -8.45
CA ILE A 311 -9.97 9.54 -9.33
C ILE A 311 -9.58 10.76 -8.48
N TYR A 312 -10.50 11.24 -7.65
CA TYR A 312 -10.24 12.39 -6.76
C TYR A 312 -9.21 12.08 -5.70
N TYR A 313 -9.25 10.87 -5.13
CA TYR A 313 -8.27 10.43 -4.13
C TYR A 313 -6.85 10.44 -4.68
N THR A 314 -6.65 9.96 -5.89
CA THR A 314 -5.35 10.01 -6.58
C THR A 314 -4.93 11.45 -6.86
N ALA A 315 -5.88 12.28 -7.31
CA ALA A 315 -5.64 13.68 -7.59
C ALA A 315 -5.30 14.52 -6.35
N PHE A 316 -5.70 14.12 -5.11
CA PHE A 316 -5.25 14.78 -3.88
C PHE A 316 -3.73 14.76 -3.71
N ASN A 317 -3.08 13.69 -4.16
CA ASN A 317 -1.62 13.54 -4.14
C ASN A 317 -0.94 14.16 -5.37
N ASN A 318 -1.73 14.63 -6.36
CA ASN A 318 -1.25 15.34 -7.53
C ASN A 318 -1.84 16.76 -7.61
N PRO A 319 -1.28 17.75 -6.88
CA PRO A 319 -1.81 19.11 -6.89
C PRO A 319 -1.83 19.80 -8.26
N ASN A 320 -1.07 19.27 -9.25
CA ASN A 320 -1.05 19.84 -10.60
C ASN A 320 -2.12 19.27 -11.53
N ASP A 321 -2.93 18.30 -11.02
CA ASP A 321 -4.01 17.69 -11.78
C ASP A 321 -4.98 18.74 -12.34
N GLU A 322 -5.53 18.49 -13.53
CA GLU A 322 -6.47 19.38 -14.22
C GLU A 322 -7.83 19.50 -13.50
N LEU A 323 -8.16 18.55 -12.63
CA LEU A 323 -9.36 18.60 -11.80
C LEU A 323 -9.38 19.80 -10.84
N TRP A 324 -8.22 20.39 -10.53
CA TRP A 324 -8.07 21.44 -9.54
C TRP A 324 -7.86 22.81 -10.17
N ASP A 325 -8.55 23.82 -9.65
CA ASP A 325 -8.24 25.20 -10.01
C ASP A 325 -7.03 25.75 -9.22
N LYS A 326 -6.66 27.01 -9.49
CA LYS A 326 -5.46 27.67 -8.89
C LYS A 326 -5.46 27.62 -7.36
N ASP A 327 -6.60 27.90 -6.72
CA ASP A 327 -6.71 28.00 -5.26
C ASP A 327 -6.70 26.62 -4.60
N GLU A 328 -7.36 25.63 -5.24
CA GLU A 328 -7.35 24.24 -4.81
C GLU A 328 -5.94 23.65 -4.92
N LYS A 329 -5.23 23.94 -6.03
CA LYS A 329 -3.82 23.55 -6.22
C LYS A 329 -2.93 24.08 -5.11
N ALA A 330 -3.10 25.34 -4.73
CA ALA A 330 -2.31 25.96 -3.66
C ALA A 330 -2.54 25.27 -2.30
N SER A 331 -3.79 24.94 -1.97
CA SER A 331 -4.15 24.27 -0.73
C SER A 331 -3.64 22.81 -0.70
N LEU A 332 -3.78 22.06 -1.81
CA LEU A 332 -3.29 20.69 -1.94
C LEU A 332 -1.76 20.62 -1.89
N LYS A 333 -1.05 21.58 -2.51
CA LYS A 333 0.40 21.68 -2.42
C LYS A 333 0.86 21.80 -0.97
N LEU A 334 0.19 22.65 -0.17
CA LEU A 334 0.52 22.78 1.25
C LEU A 334 0.29 21.46 2.01
N LEU A 335 -0.85 20.80 1.82
CA LEU A 335 -1.13 19.52 2.46
C LEU A 335 -0.10 18.43 2.08
N ASN A 336 0.32 18.39 0.83
CA ASN A 336 1.34 17.46 0.35
C ASN A 336 2.73 17.76 0.92
N LEU A 337 3.10 19.05 1.05
CA LEU A 337 4.35 19.46 1.71
C LEU A 337 4.40 19.01 3.18
N LEU A 338 3.25 18.98 3.84
CA LEU A 338 3.13 18.47 5.21
C LEU A 338 3.11 16.94 5.29
N ASN A 339 2.96 16.25 4.16
CA ASN A 339 2.78 14.79 4.07
C ASN A 339 1.62 14.29 4.96
N VAL A 340 0.47 14.96 4.91
CA VAL A 340 -0.70 14.67 5.74
C VAL A 340 -1.84 14.13 4.89
N SER A 341 -2.26 12.90 5.18
CA SER A 341 -3.42 12.25 4.56
C SER A 341 -4.59 12.03 5.53
N THR A 342 -4.43 12.33 6.82
CA THR A 342 -5.46 12.13 7.85
C THR A 342 -6.74 12.94 7.58
N CYS A 343 -6.64 14.03 6.84
CA CYS A 343 -7.77 14.88 6.42
C CYS A 343 -8.52 14.38 5.18
N PHE A 344 -8.04 13.34 4.48
CA PHE A 344 -8.62 12.87 3.22
C PHE A 344 -10.06 12.38 3.38
N SER A 345 -10.43 11.79 4.52
CA SER A 345 -11.82 11.43 4.79
C SER A 345 -12.77 12.64 4.76
N LEU A 346 -12.34 13.77 5.32
CA LEU A 346 -13.11 15.01 5.29
C LEU A 346 -13.17 15.60 3.87
N MET A 347 -12.05 15.58 3.14
CA MET A 347 -11.99 16.05 1.76
C MET A 347 -12.93 15.24 0.86
N LEU A 348 -12.92 13.91 0.96
CA LEU A 348 -13.81 13.02 0.20
C LEU A 348 -15.29 13.28 0.52
N SER A 349 -15.63 13.37 1.80
CA SER A 349 -17.01 13.63 2.23
C SER A 349 -17.52 14.99 1.74
N SER A 350 -16.70 16.03 1.87
CA SER A 350 -17.04 17.39 1.43
C SER A 350 -17.23 17.46 -0.08
N LEU A 351 -16.32 16.85 -0.85
CA LEU A 351 -16.39 16.83 -2.30
C LEU A 351 -17.64 16.12 -2.83
N LYS A 352 -18.04 15.01 -2.17
CA LYS A 352 -19.20 14.22 -2.58
C LYS A 352 -20.54 14.82 -2.18
N ASN A 353 -20.63 15.50 -1.02
CA ASN A 353 -21.91 15.84 -0.40
C ASN A 353 -22.20 17.35 -0.38
N LEU A 354 -21.22 18.20 -0.66
CA LEU A 354 -21.40 19.66 -0.69
C LEU A 354 -21.16 20.21 -2.10
N SER A 355 -21.51 21.49 -2.31
CA SER A 355 -21.20 22.16 -3.57
C SER A 355 -19.69 22.36 -3.74
N ARG A 356 -19.22 22.50 -4.99
CA ARG A 356 -17.81 22.78 -5.26
C ARG A 356 -17.31 24.07 -4.60
N ALA A 357 -18.17 25.07 -4.47
CA ALA A 357 -17.84 26.31 -3.78
C ALA A 357 -17.60 26.09 -2.28
N GLU A 358 -18.47 25.31 -1.63
CA GLU A 358 -18.30 24.93 -0.22
C GLU A 358 -17.03 24.07 -0.02
N TYR A 359 -16.78 23.12 -0.90
CA TYR A 359 -15.58 22.30 -0.87
C TYR A 359 -14.30 23.14 -0.91
N LYS A 360 -14.22 24.14 -1.81
CA LYS A 360 -13.07 25.04 -1.92
C LYS A 360 -12.79 25.80 -0.62
N ILE A 361 -13.84 26.29 0.01
CA ILE A 361 -13.73 26.98 1.31
C ILE A 361 -13.18 26.01 2.36
N ILE A 362 -13.75 24.80 2.43
CA ILE A 362 -13.28 23.77 3.37
C ILE A 362 -11.83 23.40 3.10
N LEU A 363 -11.45 23.17 1.86
CA LEU A 363 -10.09 22.77 1.49
C LEU A 363 -9.05 23.83 1.88
N LYS A 364 -9.37 25.10 1.65
CA LYS A 364 -8.51 26.24 2.05
C LYS A 364 -8.33 26.28 3.57
N GLU A 365 -9.43 26.30 4.32
CA GLU A 365 -9.39 26.37 5.79
C GLU A 365 -8.74 25.11 6.39
N LEU A 366 -9.01 23.94 5.81
CA LEU A 366 -8.39 22.67 6.20
C LEU A 366 -6.86 22.72 6.05
N SER A 367 -6.37 23.31 4.96
CA SER A 367 -4.92 23.47 4.76
C SER A 367 -4.28 24.37 5.81
N ILE A 368 -4.97 25.44 6.22
CA ILE A 368 -4.54 26.35 7.30
C ILE A 368 -4.55 25.66 8.65
N ILE A 369 -5.66 24.97 8.99
CA ILE A 369 -5.79 24.27 10.28
C ILE A 369 -4.73 23.18 10.40
N THR A 370 -4.56 22.39 9.34
CA THR A 370 -3.58 21.29 9.28
C THR A 370 -2.14 21.82 9.38
N PHE A 371 -1.82 22.94 8.72
CA PHE A 371 -0.51 23.57 8.80
C PHE A 371 -0.18 23.98 10.25
N ARG A 372 -1.08 24.71 10.90
CA ARG A 372 -0.90 25.13 12.30
C ARG A 372 -0.75 23.92 13.22
N TYR A 373 -1.61 22.93 13.07
CA TYR A 373 -1.61 21.71 13.88
C TYR A 373 -0.31 20.91 13.74
N ASN A 374 0.15 20.73 12.49
CA ASN A 374 1.37 19.96 12.18
C ASN A 374 2.64 20.66 12.70
N LEU A 375 2.74 21.99 12.54
CA LEU A 375 3.89 22.75 13.06
C LEU A 375 3.93 22.80 14.59
N SER A 376 2.80 22.56 15.25
CA SER A 376 2.69 22.50 16.71
C SER A 376 3.03 21.10 17.27
N ASP A 377 3.43 20.16 16.42
CA ASP A 377 3.80 18.77 16.78
C ASP A 377 2.73 18.06 17.62
N LEU A 378 1.45 18.30 17.31
CA LEU A 378 0.30 17.74 17.99
C LEU A 378 -0.04 16.35 17.44
N ASN A 379 -0.76 15.54 18.24
CA ASN A 379 -1.06 14.15 17.93
C ASN A 379 -1.91 13.98 16.65
N PRO A 380 -1.39 13.39 15.56
CA PRO A 380 -2.13 13.21 14.29
C PRO A 380 -3.40 12.36 14.43
N ASN A 381 -3.45 11.43 15.39
CA ASN A 381 -4.62 10.58 15.61
C ASN A 381 -5.82 11.37 16.16
N GLU A 382 -5.57 12.42 16.92
CA GLU A 382 -6.63 13.31 17.40
C GLU A 382 -7.23 14.12 16.24
N ALA A 383 -6.38 14.65 15.36
CA ALA A 383 -6.83 15.34 14.17
C ALA A 383 -7.65 14.40 13.25
N GLU A 384 -7.17 13.17 13.00
CA GLU A 384 -7.90 12.17 12.20
C GLU A 384 -9.29 11.88 12.79
N ARG A 385 -9.38 11.76 14.11
CA ARG A 385 -10.65 11.52 14.80
C ARG A 385 -11.66 12.65 14.57
N ILE A 386 -11.20 13.89 14.62
CA ILE A 386 -12.05 15.07 14.40
C ILE A 386 -12.42 15.19 12.92
N PHE A 387 -11.47 15.04 11.98
CA PHE A 387 -11.74 15.05 10.55
C PHE A 387 -12.77 13.99 10.15
N SER A 388 -12.63 12.77 10.65
CA SER A 388 -13.56 11.68 10.35
C SER A 388 -14.95 11.94 10.97
N LYS A 389 -15.03 12.54 12.17
CA LYS A 389 -16.30 12.91 12.77
C LYS A 389 -17.05 13.94 11.91
N VAL A 390 -16.36 15.01 11.50
CA VAL A 390 -16.96 16.06 10.66
C VAL A 390 -17.34 15.49 9.28
N ALA A 391 -16.52 14.62 8.70
CA ALA A 391 -16.83 13.93 7.45
C ALA A 391 -18.14 13.10 7.56
N ASN A 392 -18.29 12.39 8.65
CA ASN A 392 -19.49 11.59 8.93
C ASN A 392 -20.73 12.49 9.13
N ASP A 393 -20.61 13.60 9.84
CA ASP A 393 -21.69 14.56 10.04
C ASP A 393 -22.14 15.22 8.71
N ILE A 394 -21.21 15.48 7.78
CA ILE A 394 -21.53 15.93 6.41
C ILE A 394 -22.26 14.82 5.64
N SER A 395 -21.74 13.60 5.65
CA SER A 395 -22.36 12.47 4.94
C SER A 395 -23.77 12.14 5.44
N ASN A 396 -24.02 12.32 6.73
CA ASN A 396 -25.34 12.15 7.35
C ASN A 396 -26.23 13.39 7.27
N LYS A 397 -25.78 14.47 6.58
CA LYS A 397 -26.51 15.72 6.41
C LYS A 397 -26.78 16.49 7.72
N ASN A 398 -26.03 16.20 8.79
CA ASN A 398 -26.02 16.98 10.03
C ASN A 398 -25.33 18.31 9.83
N ILE A 399 -24.29 18.33 8.99
CA ILE A 399 -23.57 19.54 8.53
C ILE A 399 -23.82 19.68 7.02
N LYS A 400 -24.21 20.89 6.57
CA LYS A 400 -24.64 21.13 5.20
C LYS A 400 -23.88 22.26 4.48
N ASN A 401 -22.91 22.88 5.13
CA ASN A 401 -22.16 24.01 4.58
C ASN A 401 -20.73 24.07 5.12
N ALA A 402 -19.89 24.87 4.50
CA ALA A 402 -18.49 25.04 4.87
C ALA A 402 -18.33 25.66 6.25
N LYS A 403 -19.14 26.67 6.60
CA LYS A 403 -19.02 27.37 7.87
C LYS A 403 -19.16 26.42 9.06
N ASP A 404 -20.22 25.61 9.07
CA ASP A 404 -20.49 24.66 10.15
C ASP A 404 -19.42 23.54 10.19
N SER A 405 -18.93 23.11 9.02
CA SER A 405 -17.82 22.16 8.90
C SER A 405 -16.56 22.69 9.58
N ILE A 406 -16.20 23.94 9.32
CA ILE A 406 -14.99 24.56 9.87
C ILE A 406 -15.13 24.81 11.38
N ILE A 407 -16.31 25.28 11.83
CA ILE A 407 -16.59 25.46 13.27
C ILE A 407 -16.45 24.12 14.03
N ALA A 408 -16.85 23.02 13.43
CA ALA A 408 -16.69 21.68 14.02
C ALA A 408 -15.22 21.25 14.16
N LEU A 409 -14.29 21.87 13.45
CA LEU A 409 -12.85 21.66 13.57
C LEU A 409 -12.17 22.51 14.67
N LYS A 410 -12.93 23.33 15.41
CA LYS A 410 -12.38 24.28 16.41
C LYS A 410 -11.40 23.63 17.39
N SER A 411 -11.67 22.39 17.82
CA SER A 411 -10.84 21.69 18.83
C SER A 411 -9.41 21.37 18.38
N ILE A 412 -9.15 21.37 17.06
CA ILE A 412 -7.82 21.14 16.47
C ILE A 412 -7.23 22.40 15.84
N TYR A 413 -7.88 23.54 15.97
CA TYR A 413 -7.33 24.80 15.54
C TYR A 413 -6.41 25.39 16.62
N VAL A 414 -5.12 25.54 16.30
CA VAL A 414 -4.17 26.21 17.17
C VAL A 414 -4.42 27.71 17.09
N ILE A 415 -4.85 28.31 18.20
CA ILE A 415 -5.19 29.75 18.28
C ILE A 415 -3.99 30.64 18.03
N ASP A 416 -4.26 31.91 17.70
CA ASP A 416 -3.25 32.85 17.21
C ASP A 416 -2.05 33.02 18.15
N ASP A 417 -2.28 33.16 19.45
CA ASP A 417 -1.20 33.41 20.42
C ASP A 417 -0.31 32.15 20.60
N ASN A 418 -0.93 30.98 20.68
CA ASN A 418 -0.18 29.73 20.77
C ASN A 418 0.62 29.45 19.49
N PHE A 419 0.03 29.71 18.33
CA PHE A 419 0.73 29.55 17.05
C PHE A 419 1.90 30.52 16.92
N GLU A 420 1.74 31.80 17.28
CA GLU A 420 2.82 32.77 17.28
C GLU A 420 3.97 32.33 18.21
N GLN A 421 3.64 31.90 19.41
CA GLN A 421 4.64 31.41 20.38
C GLN A 421 5.43 30.22 19.82
N ILE A 422 4.75 29.19 19.29
CA ILE A 422 5.38 28.01 18.71
C ILE A 422 6.23 28.40 17.51
N PHE A 423 5.68 29.22 16.60
CA PHE A 423 6.38 29.62 15.40
C PHE A 423 7.63 30.47 15.69
N SER A 424 7.64 31.23 16.79
CA SER A 424 8.78 32.05 17.23
C SER A 424 9.99 31.22 17.68
N THR A 425 9.82 29.89 17.87
CA THR A 425 10.89 29.00 18.32
C THR A 425 11.13 27.80 17.41
N ILE A 426 10.28 27.55 16.42
CA ILE A 426 10.34 26.35 15.57
C ILE A 426 11.66 26.26 14.79
N SER A 427 12.15 25.03 14.67
CA SER A 427 13.26 24.65 13.79
C SER A 427 12.75 23.76 12.67
N ILE A 428 13.20 24.03 11.44
CA ILE A 428 12.86 23.23 10.24
C ILE A 428 14.16 22.79 9.59
N ASN A 429 14.52 21.52 9.77
CA ASN A 429 15.74 20.96 9.19
C ASN A 429 15.63 20.89 7.65
N THR A 430 16.38 21.74 6.97
CA THR A 430 16.39 21.89 5.51
C THR A 430 16.94 20.68 4.77
N ARG A 431 17.70 19.78 5.42
CA ARG A 431 18.13 18.51 4.82
C ARG A 431 16.94 17.55 4.61
N ARG A 432 15.89 17.68 5.41
CA ARG A 432 14.71 16.79 5.37
C ARG A 432 13.45 17.48 4.86
N LYS A 433 13.28 18.78 5.15
CA LYS A 433 12.06 19.56 4.89
C LYS A 433 12.37 20.87 4.13
N LYS A 434 13.27 20.80 3.15
CA LYS A 434 13.70 21.99 2.37
C LYS A 434 12.54 22.70 1.71
N ASP A 435 11.64 21.95 1.08
CA ASP A 435 10.52 22.52 0.33
C ASP A 435 9.50 23.19 1.25
N LEU A 436 9.28 22.66 2.46
CA LEU A 436 8.43 23.29 3.47
C LEU A 436 9.07 24.61 3.97
N ALA A 437 10.36 24.61 4.26
CA ALA A 437 11.06 25.83 4.66
C ALA A 437 11.01 26.89 3.55
N LYS A 438 11.25 26.50 2.30
CA LYS A 438 11.15 27.40 1.13
C LYS A 438 9.74 27.95 0.96
N TYR A 439 8.71 27.08 1.06
CA TYR A 439 7.30 27.49 1.00
C TYR A 439 7.00 28.58 2.05
N ILE A 440 7.39 28.36 3.29
CA ILE A 440 7.17 29.31 4.40
C ILE A 440 7.84 30.65 4.09
N LEU A 441 9.12 30.63 3.71
CA LEU A 441 9.88 31.85 3.40
C LEU A 441 9.29 32.62 2.22
N VAL A 442 8.87 31.93 1.16
CA VAL A 442 8.23 32.57 0.00
C VAL A 442 6.89 33.20 0.38
N LYS A 443 6.07 32.56 1.22
CA LYS A 443 4.81 33.13 1.71
C LYS A 443 5.04 34.39 2.57
N ILE A 444 6.07 34.38 3.39
CA ILE A 444 6.45 35.53 4.21
C ILE A 444 6.99 36.65 3.31
N GLU A 445 7.87 36.37 2.35
CA GLU A 445 8.38 37.33 1.38
C GLU A 445 7.24 37.98 0.60
N ASN A 446 6.28 37.17 0.11
CA ASN A 446 5.11 37.70 -0.61
C ASN A 446 4.33 38.69 0.24
N GLN A 447 4.15 38.41 1.53
CA GLN A 447 3.44 39.31 2.44
C GLN A 447 4.18 40.61 2.68
N ILE A 448 5.50 40.60 2.91
CA ILE A 448 6.29 41.80 3.20
C ILE A 448 6.64 42.60 1.95
N ALA A 449 6.78 41.95 0.80
CA ALA A 449 7.14 42.60 -0.47
C ALA A 449 5.92 43.00 -1.32
N ASN A 450 4.72 42.54 -0.94
CA ASN A 450 3.50 42.65 -1.74
C ASN A 450 3.68 42.06 -3.15
N LYS A 451 4.16 40.82 -3.19
CA LYS A 451 4.43 40.03 -4.40
C LYS A 451 3.62 38.72 -4.39
N ASP A 452 3.58 37.99 -5.51
CA ASP A 452 2.95 36.67 -5.65
C ASP A 452 3.94 35.70 -6.28
N TYR A 453 5.11 35.52 -5.64
CA TYR A 453 6.06 34.47 -6.04
C TYR A 453 5.47 33.09 -5.72
N GLN A 454 5.59 32.17 -6.67
CA GLN A 454 5.26 30.78 -6.41
C GLN A 454 6.51 30.05 -5.89
N PRO A 455 6.41 29.21 -4.86
CA PRO A 455 7.57 28.54 -4.27
C PRO A 455 8.37 27.68 -5.26
N GLU A 456 7.71 27.08 -6.24
CA GLU A 456 8.33 26.26 -7.27
C GLU A 456 9.01 27.09 -8.37
N GLU A 457 8.47 28.26 -8.69
CA GLU A 457 8.94 29.12 -9.77
C GLU A 457 10.02 30.12 -9.28
N ALA A 458 10.09 30.32 -7.98
CA ALA A 458 11.06 31.27 -7.41
C ALA A 458 12.50 30.79 -7.65
N VAL A 459 13.28 31.59 -8.41
CA VAL A 459 14.71 31.36 -8.66
C VAL A 459 15.55 31.64 -7.42
N SER A 460 15.01 31.38 -6.25
CA SER A 460 15.63 31.57 -4.96
C SER A 460 16.07 30.26 -4.33
N THR A 461 17.12 30.33 -3.58
CA THR A 461 17.59 29.29 -2.67
C THR A 461 17.42 29.73 -1.23
N ILE A 462 17.42 28.78 -0.30
CA ILE A 462 17.47 29.08 1.13
C ILE A 462 18.94 29.40 1.47
N GLU A 463 19.16 30.55 2.04
CA GLU A 463 20.43 30.94 2.65
C GLU A 463 20.36 30.70 4.15
N HIS A 464 21.41 30.09 4.70
CA HIS A 464 21.66 29.97 6.13
C HIS A 464 22.69 31.02 6.53
N ILE A 465 22.27 32.03 7.31
CA ILE A 465 23.17 33.10 7.72
C ILE A 465 24.26 32.53 8.62
N LEU A 466 23.94 31.83 9.71
CA LEU A 466 24.81 30.88 10.35
C LEU A 466 24.85 29.62 9.49
N PRO A 467 25.97 29.28 8.84
CA PRO A 467 26.05 28.17 7.89
C PRO A 467 25.70 26.83 8.52
N GLU A 468 25.32 25.83 7.70
CA GLU A 468 25.10 24.44 8.18
C GLU A 468 26.37 23.79 8.76
N ASN A 469 27.55 24.22 8.31
CA ASN A 469 28.85 23.80 8.85
C ASN A 469 29.67 25.06 9.16
N PRO A 470 29.42 25.70 10.30
CA PRO A 470 30.10 26.94 10.65
C PRO A 470 31.61 26.73 10.76
N GLY A 471 32.40 27.66 10.23
CA GLY A 471 33.82 27.70 10.53
C GLY A 471 34.11 28.45 11.81
N GLY A 472 35.32 28.35 12.36
CA GLY A 472 35.72 28.92 13.65
C GLY A 472 35.52 30.44 13.79
N ILE A 473 35.32 31.18 12.71
CA ILE A 473 34.97 32.61 12.75
C ILE A 473 33.57 32.88 13.36
N TRP A 474 32.71 31.86 13.39
CA TRP A 474 31.39 31.94 13.99
C TRP A 474 31.36 31.59 15.47
N ASP A 475 32.45 30.99 16.03
CA ASP A 475 32.48 30.48 17.40
C ASP A 475 32.34 31.59 18.46
N GLU A 476 32.80 32.82 18.16
CA GLU A 476 32.63 33.97 19.02
C GLU A 476 31.14 34.37 19.14
N SER A 477 30.41 34.34 18.02
CA SER A 477 28.98 34.73 17.99
C SER A 477 28.06 33.58 18.36
N PHE A 478 28.46 32.33 18.03
CA PHE A 478 27.73 31.10 18.29
C PHE A 478 28.70 30.06 18.84
N PRO A 479 28.88 29.94 20.14
CA PRO A 479 29.65 28.88 20.75
C PRO A 479 29.27 27.51 20.19
N VAL A 480 30.25 26.62 19.98
CA VAL A 480 30.08 25.33 19.29
C VAL A 480 28.94 24.50 19.91
N GLU A 481 28.77 24.57 21.23
CA GLU A 481 27.78 23.83 22.00
C GLU A 481 26.32 24.20 21.64
N ILE A 482 26.09 25.42 21.12
CA ILE A 482 24.74 25.90 20.80
C ILE A 482 24.48 26.05 19.30
N GLN A 483 25.48 25.90 18.43
CA GLN A 483 25.34 26.10 16.99
C GLN A 483 24.19 25.28 16.41
N GLU A 484 24.08 23.99 16.79
CA GLU A 484 23.06 23.08 16.27
C GLU A 484 21.62 23.53 16.60
N ASP A 485 21.40 24.22 17.73
CA ASP A 485 20.10 24.74 18.13
C ASP A 485 19.63 25.90 17.25
N TYR A 486 20.56 26.61 16.59
CA TYR A 486 20.25 27.82 15.81
C TYR A 486 20.36 27.63 14.32
N ILE A 487 21.14 26.66 13.82
CA ILE A 487 21.34 26.43 12.38
C ILE A 487 20.03 26.28 11.64
N TYR A 488 19.08 25.52 12.20
CA TYR A 488 17.80 25.18 11.56
C TYR A 488 16.62 26.03 12.04
N ARG A 489 16.86 27.10 12.78
CA ARG A 489 15.83 28.08 13.19
C ARG A 489 15.37 28.90 11.96
N LEU A 490 14.05 29.14 11.82
CA LEU A 490 13.53 29.98 10.73
C LEU A 490 14.13 31.40 10.74
N GLY A 491 14.49 31.92 11.92
CA GLY A 491 15.17 33.20 12.06
C GLY A 491 16.56 33.24 11.43
N ASN A 492 17.19 32.08 11.22
CA ASN A 492 18.48 31.93 10.54
C ASN A 492 18.37 31.84 9.01
N TYR A 493 17.13 31.77 8.46
CA TYR A 493 16.92 31.55 7.03
C TYR A 493 16.56 32.82 6.28
N SER A 494 16.97 32.88 5.02
CA SER A 494 16.50 33.86 4.06
C SER A 494 16.32 33.27 2.66
N LEU A 495 15.66 34.01 1.80
CA LEU A 495 15.64 33.75 0.37
C LEU A 495 16.75 34.57 -0.29
N LEU A 496 17.55 33.91 -1.14
CA LEU A 496 18.62 34.57 -1.86
C LEU A 496 18.71 34.00 -3.28
N GLU A 497 19.04 34.86 -4.24
CA GLU A 497 19.27 34.44 -5.62
C GLU A 497 20.42 33.45 -5.68
N SER A 498 20.27 32.39 -6.47
CA SER A 498 21.27 31.31 -6.58
C SER A 498 22.65 31.80 -6.97
N ASN A 499 22.73 32.81 -7.85
CA ASN A 499 24.00 33.41 -8.29
C ASN A 499 24.71 34.23 -7.19
N ILE A 500 23.98 34.69 -6.21
CA ILE A 500 24.54 35.38 -5.03
C ILE A 500 24.89 34.33 -3.98
N ASN A 501 23.97 33.41 -3.69
CA ASN A 501 24.14 32.38 -2.67
C ASN A 501 25.35 31.47 -2.94
N ASN A 502 25.56 31.07 -4.19
CA ASN A 502 26.71 30.23 -4.59
C ASN A 502 28.09 30.90 -4.37
N LYS A 503 28.12 32.22 -4.08
CA LYS A 503 29.34 32.97 -3.77
C LYS A 503 29.57 33.15 -2.26
N LEU A 504 28.69 32.61 -1.44
CA LEU A 504 28.82 32.61 0.02
C LEU A 504 29.53 31.36 0.47
N GLY A 505 30.52 31.51 1.34
CA GLY A 505 31.27 30.39 1.93
C GLY A 505 30.94 30.18 3.39
N ASN A 506 31.18 28.98 3.89
CA ASN A 506 30.96 28.61 5.29
C ASN A 506 31.82 29.46 6.28
N ASN A 507 32.97 29.91 5.81
CA ASN A 507 33.90 30.74 6.59
C ASN A 507 33.76 32.24 6.26
N MET A 508 32.69 32.67 5.58
CA MET A 508 32.47 34.09 5.31
C MET A 508 31.90 34.77 6.55
N PRO A 509 32.53 35.85 7.08
CA PRO A 509 32.00 36.58 8.20
C PRO A 509 30.68 37.30 7.88
N PHE A 510 29.87 37.55 8.90
CA PHE A 510 28.57 38.18 8.71
C PHE A 510 28.65 39.52 7.97
N SER A 511 29.65 40.38 8.29
CA SER A 511 29.89 41.65 7.61
C SER A 511 30.08 41.52 6.08
N GLU A 512 30.78 40.52 5.63
CA GLU A 512 30.96 40.26 4.20
C GLU A 512 29.70 39.68 3.53
N LYS A 513 28.93 38.85 4.26
CA LYS A 513 27.62 38.38 3.80
C LYS A 513 26.65 39.54 3.59
N LEU A 514 26.66 40.55 4.47
CA LEU A 514 25.82 41.75 4.34
C LEU A 514 26.02 42.48 3.00
N GLU A 515 27.25 42.58 2.51
CA GLU A 515 27.54 43.23 1.21
C GLU A 515 26.94 42.44 0.03
N LYS A 516 26.68 41.15 0.20
CA LYS A 516 25.98 40.31 -0.77
C LYS A 516 24.46 40.47 -0.63
N TYR A 517 23.94 40.53 0.60
CA TYR A 517 22.50 40.66 0.87
C TYR A 517 21.94 41.99 0.38
N LYS A 518 22.72 43.08 0.44
CA LYS A 518 22.36 44.37 -0.15
C LYS A 518 22.03 44.32 -1.64
N LYS A 519 22.55 43.33 -2.37
CA LYS A 519 22.32 43.13 -3.81
C LYS A 519 21.11 42.25 -4.11
N SER A 520 20.48 41.65 -3.10
CA SER A 520 19.31 40.84 -3.25
C SER A 520 18.05 41.66 -3.54
N SER A 521 17.17 41.11 -4.37
CA SER A 521 15.83 41.64 -4.59
C SER A 521 14.82 41.25 -3.51
N TYR A 522 15.19 40.26 -2.66
CA TYR A 522 14.30 39.78 -1.59
C TYR A 522 14.40 40.64 -0.34
N LYS A 523 13.24 41.09 0.14
CA LYS A 523 13.17 41.89 1.38
C LYS A 523 13.62 41.12 2.62
N LEU A 524 13.35 39.83 2.68
CA LEU A 524 13.84 38.98 3.74
C LEU A 524 15.37 38.98 3.89
N SER A 525 16.11 39.09 2.77
CA SER A 525 17.57 39.21 2.78
C SER A 525 18.01 40.64 3.14
N ASN A 526 17.33 41.65 2.59
CA ASN A 526 17.64 43.05 2.87
C ASN A 526 17.45 43.43 4.34
N GLU A 527 16.54 42.75 5.06
CA GLU A 527 16.32 42.97 6.49
C GLU A 527 17.60 42.83 7.32
N TYR A 528 18.50 41.90 6.94
CA TYR A 528 19.77 41.67 7.65
C TYR A 528 20.70 42.87 7.60
N CYS A 529 20.55 43.73 6.62
CA CYS A 529 21.36 44.95 6.51
C CYS A 529 21.15 45.93 7.68
N ASN A 530 20.13 45.74 8.50
CA ASN A 530 19.85 46.52 9.68
C ASN A 530 20.55 45.96 10.96
N TYR A 531 21.28 44.85 10.86
CA TYR A 531 21.99 44.26 11.98
C TYR A 531 23.48 44.52 11.88
N GLU A 532 24.07 45.02 12.98
CA GLU A 532 25.53 45.21 13.08
C GLU A 532 26.27 43.89 13.34
N LYS A 533 25.60 42.98 14.04
CA LYS A 533 26.09 41.65 14.38
C LYS A 533 24.99 40.62 14.25
N PHE A 534 25.37 39.37 14.17
CA PHE A 534 24.44 38.24 14.07
C PHE A 534 24.79 37.20 15.14
N THR A 535 23.89 37.04 16.10
CA THR A 535 24.03 36.21 17.29
C THR A 535 22.72 35.47 17.55
N PRO A 536 22.65 34.54 18.51
CA PRO A 536 21.40 33.90 18.92
C PRO A 536 20.24 34.87 19.18
N LYS A 537 20.57 36.08 19.70
CA LYS A 537 19.58 37.10 19.98
C LYS A 537 18.94 37.63 18.70
N GLU A 538 19.73 37.94 17.68
CA GLU A 538 19.22 38.46 16.41
C GLU A 538 18.36 37.41 15.68
N ILE A 539 18.73 36.13 15.72
CA ILE A 539 17.91 35.02 15.21
C ILE A 539 16.56 34.98 15.91
N SER A 540 16.54 35.06 17.25
CA SER A 540 15.31 35.00 18.03
C SER A 540 14.40 36.20 17.75
N LEU A 541 14.93 37.45 17.79
CA LEU A 541 14.18 38.67 17.49
C LEU A 541 13.59 38.65 16.08
N ARG A 542 14.37 38.20 15.09
CA ARG A 542 13.89 38.05 13.73
C ARG A 542 12.78 37.03 13.61
N GLN A 543 12.95 35.86 14.26
CA GLN A 543 11.93 34.81 14.20
C GLN A 543 10.62 35.22 14.88
N GLU A 544 10.65 36.04 15.95
CA GLU A 544 9.47 36.65 16.54
C GLU A 544 8.74 37.58 15.57
N LYS A 545 9.47 38.40 14.79
CA LYS A 545 8.86 39.22 13.73
C LYS A 545 8.22 38.36 12.65
N ILE A 546 8.91 37.31 12.21
CA ILE A 546 8.41 36.35 11.23
C ILE A 546 7.14 35.67 11.77
N ALA A 547 7.11 35.28 13.04
CA ALA A 547 5.96 34.63 13.69
C ALA A 547 4.70 35.53 13.67
N LYS A 548 4.86 36.83 13.92
CA LYS A 548 3.76 37.82 13.81
C LYS A 548 3.18 37.89 12.41
N ILE A 549 4.03 37.82 11.38
CA ILE A 549 3.60 37.82 9.97
C ILE A 549 2.91 36.50 9.64
N ALA A 550 3.52 35.39 10.05
CA ALA A 550 3.01 34.02 9.83
C ALA A 550 1.61 33.82 10.42
N LYS A 551 1.37 34.36 11.62
CA LYS A 551 0.05 34.39 12.27
C LYS A 551 -1.02 34.96 11.35
N GLY A 552 -0.75 36.04 10.64
CA GLY A 552 -1.66 36.67 9.69
C GLY A 552 -1.87 35.84 8.42
N ILE A 553 -0.80 35.25 7.85
CA ILE A 553 -0.85 34.46 6.61
C ILE A 553 -1.69 33.20 6.77
N TRP A 554 -1.45 32.44 7.83
CA TRP A 554 -2.15 31.18 8.11
C TRP A 554 -3.24 31.32 9.15
N ARG A 555 -4.10 32.31 9.00
CA ARG A 555 -5.22 32.60 9.90
C ARG A 555 -6.55 32.13 9.33
N SER A 556 -7.31 31.36 10.13
CA SER A 556 -8.67 30.98 9.74
C SER A 556 -9.61 32.20 9.76
N THR A 557 -10.39 32.37 8.70
CA THR A 557 -11.38 33.43 8.63
C THR A 557 -12.64 33.15 9.45
N PHE A 558 -12.87 31.88 9.81
CA PHE A 558 -14.07 31.38 10.50
C PHE A 558 -13.85 31.18 12.00
N LEU A 559 -12.62 30.89 12.44
CA LEU A 559 -12.32 30.52 13.81
C LEU A 559 -11.73 31.64 14.66
N GLN A 560 -11.46 32.81 14.05
CA GLN A 560 -10.92 33.99 14.73
C GLN A 560 -11.80 34.53 15.87
N SER A 561 -13.11 34.51 15.69
CA SER A 561 -14.06 35.07 16.66
C SER A 561 -14.42 34.12 17.78
N LEU A 562 -13.87 32.92 17.74
CA LEU A 562 -14.15 31.82 18.70
C LEU A 562 -12.94 31.52 19.60
N ALA A 563 -11.84 32.24 19.42
CA ALA A 563 -10.61 32.16 20.20
C ALA A 563 -10.63 33.07 21.41
#